data_d1a36cd667e3c1b3120b6336b1266711
#
_entry.id   d1a36cd667e3c1b3120b6336b1266711
#
_cell.length_a   1.000
_cell.length_b   1.000
_cell.length_c   1.000
_cell.angle_alpha   90.00
_cell.angle_beta   90.00
_cell.angle_gamma   90.00
#
_symmetry.space_group_name_H-M   'P 1'
#
loop_
_entity.id
_entity.type
_entity.pdbx_description
1 polymer ?
#
loop_
_entity_poly.entity_id
_entity_poly.type
_entity_poly.pdbx_seq_one_letter_code
_entity_poly.pdbx_strand_id
1 'polypeptide(L)'
;LTGVHPNGGAVVVIGDDPWTDSTQVPADSRYLLEHLRIPVVEPATFQEVKDWIDDGFRLSTAANLLIGYRVTTNQADGAGVVRLRPNCYPKLNHRHRMSLEARKISTDDRVMLAPDTGRSEVHLANQRFPRLLEQSRRLGLDQVFYLQPAESHSPAPRRSLGIVTSGMSYNYVEHAFDELGIQGQLPILKLGLVYPVDPEA
;
A
#
# COMPACT_ATOMS: atom_id res chain seq x y z
N LEU A 1 -8.90 12.80 6.57
CA LEU A 1 -8.54 14.18 6.25
C LEU A 1 -7.61 14.83 7.29
N THR A 2 -7.81 14.58 8.59
CA THR A 2 -7.02 15.20 9.68
C THR A 2 -5.54 14.81 9.68
N GLY A 3 -5.19 13.68 9.06
CA GLY A 3 -3.82 13.14 9.09
C GLY A 3 -3.50 12.38 10.38
N VAL A 4 -2.22 12.04 10.52
CA VAL A 4 -1.64 11.38 11.69
C VAL A 4 -0.78 12.37 12.48
N HIS A 5 -0.22 11.93 13.60
CA HIS A 5 0.70 12.79 14.36
C HIS A 5 1.91 13.19 13.49
N PRO A 6 2.34 14.47 13.49
CA PRO A 6 3.42 14.95 12.59
C PRO A 6 4.73 14.16 12.69
N ASN A 7 5.04 13.61 13.86
CA ASN A 7 6.25 12.82 14.12
C ASN A 7 5.97 11.32 14.26
N GLY A 8 4.84 10.86 13.76
CA GLY A 8 4.44 9.46 13.84
C GLY A 8 3.78 8.99 12.56
N GLY A 9 3.63 7.69 12.44
CA GLY A 9 2.85 7.05 11.39
C GLY A 9 1.75 6.17 11.99
N ALA A 10 0.73 5.90 11.20
CA ALA A 10 -0.35 4.99 11.57
C ALA A 10 -0.66 4.05 10.39
N VAL A 11 -0.76 2.78 10.71
CA VAL A 11 -1.15 1.73 9.77
C VAL A 11 -2.31 0.97 10.38
N VAL A 12 -3.35 0.74 9.62
CA VAL A 12 -4.45 -0.14 9.98
C VAL A 12 -4.36 -1.43 9.17
N VAL A 13 -4.22 -2.55 9.86
CA VAL A 13 -4.24 -3.87 9.22
C VAL A 13 -5.69 -4.27 9.01
N ILE A 14 -6.01 -4.67 7.79
CA ILE A 14 -7.36 -5.03 7.35
C ILE A 14 -7.29 -6.45 6.83
N GLY A 15 -8.08 -7.34 7.45
CA GLY A 15 -8.27 -8.70 7.00
C GLY A 15 -9.48 -8.79 6.08
N ASP A 16 -9.26 -9.21 4.84
CA ASP A 16 -10.33 -9.46 3.89
C ASP A 16 -10.42 -10.95 3.54
N ASP A 17 -11.63 -11.37 3.24
CA ASP A 17 -11.92 -12.73 2.79
C ASP A 17 -12.67 -12.71 1.45
N PRO A 18 -11.98 -12.45 0.34
CA PRO A 18 -12.62 -12.29 -0.97
C PRO A 18 -13.24 -13.58 -1.51
N TRP A 19 -12.84 -14.73 -0.99
CA TRP A 19 -13.25 -16.06 -1.45
C TRP A 19 -14.17 -16.79 -0.47
N THR A 20 -14.53 -16.18 0.66
CA THR A 20 -15.33 -16.81 1.72
C THR A 20 -14.68 -18.05 2.34
N ASP A 21 -13.37 -18.04 2.50
CA ASP A 21 -12.63 -19.15 3.10
C ASP A 21 -12.86 -19.24 4.61
N SER A 22 -13.09 -18.12 5.28
CA SER A 22 -13.34 -18.04 6.72
C SER A 22 -14.61 -17.26 7.10
N THR A 23 -15.29 -16.64 6.14
CA THR A 23 -16.53 -15.89 6.34
C THR A 23 -17.65 -16.40 5.46
N GLN A 24 -18.90 -16.07 5.80
CA GLN A 24 -20.06 -16.46 4.99
C GLN A 24 -20.34 -15.51 3.81
N VAL A 25 -19.68 -14.36 3.78
CA VAL A 25 -19.91 -13.33 2.76
C VAL A 25 -18.55 -12.84 2.29
N PRO A 26 -18.34 -12.73 0.96
CA PRO A 26 -17.11 -12.14 0.43
C PRO A 26 -16.89 -10.73 1.00
N ALA A 27 -15.66 -10.44 1.42
CA ALA A 27 -15.29 -9.13 1.94
C ALA A 27 -14.20 -8.50 1.08
N ASP A 28 -14.43 -7.26 0.67
CA ASP A 28 -13.46 -6.41 -0.04
C ASP A 28 -13.53 -4.99 0.52
N SER A 29 -12.57 -4.66 1.36
CA SER A 29 -12.49 -3.37 2.04
C SER A 29 -11.92 -2.24 1.18
N ARG A 30 -11.40 -2.52 -0.04
CA ARG A 30 -10.75 -1.51 -0.90
C ARG A 30 -11.69 -0.35 -1.22
N TYR A 31 -12.94 -0.64 -1.56
CA TYR A 31 -13.94 0.40 -1.88
C TYR A 31 -14.27 1.29 -0.69
N LEU A 32 -14.30 0.71 0.53
CA LEU A 32 -14.50 1.49 1.75
C LEU A 32 -13.31 2.41 2.01
N LEU A 33 -12.10 1.90 1.84
CA LEU A 33 -10.87 2.67 2.06
C LEU A 33 -10.72 3.79 1.02
N GLU A 34 -11.04 3.52 -0.23
CA GLU A 34 -11.10 4.55 -1.29
C GLU A 34 -12.13 5.64 -0.95
N HIS A 35 -13.33 5.25 -0.54
CA HIS A 35 -14.36 6.20 -0.10
C HIS A 35 -13.87 7.08 1.06
N LEU A 36 -13.14 6.50 2.01
CA LEU A 36 -12.56 7.21 3.15
C LEU A 36 -11.26 7.96 2.80
N ARG A 37 -10.79 7.88 1.57
CA ARG A 37 -9.51 8.45 1.12
C ARG A 37 -8.30 7.92 1.89
N ILE A 38 -8.35 6.66 2.31
CA ILE A 38 -7.26 5.97 3.00
C ILE A 38 -6.46 5.18 1.97
N PRO A 39 -5.16 5.49 1.77
CA PRO A 39 -4.30 4.74 0.87
C PRO A 39 -4.19 3.27 1.27
N VAL A 40 -4.08 2.38 0.28
CA VAL A 40 -4.09 0.94 0.49
C VAL A 40 -2.83 0.30 -0.07
N VAL A 41 -2.14 -0.45 0.78
CA VAL A 41 -1.00 -1.30 0.42
C VAL A 41 -1.45 -2.76 0.47
N GLU A 42 -1.16 -3.51 -0.59
CA GLU A 42 -1.48 -4.94 -0.71
C GLU A 42 -0.22 -5.77 -1.00
N PRO A 43 0.36 -6.44 -0.01
CA PRO A 43 1.45 -7.37 -0.24
C PRO A 43 0.98 -8.62 -1.01
N ALA A 44 1.84 -9.18 -1.85
CA ALA A 44 1.58 -10.43 -2.57
C ALA A 44 2.23 -11.63 -1.89
N THR A 45 3.46 -11.48 -1.41
CA THR A 45 4.28 -12.55 -0.86
C THR A 45 4.44 -12.44 0.65
N PHE A 46 4.78 -13.54 1.34
CA PHE A 46 5.07 -13.49 2.78
C PHE A 46 6.26 -12.58 3.13
N GLN A 47 7.21 -12.44 2.22
CA GLN A 47 8.30 -11.49 2.41
C GLN A 47 7.78 -10.05 2.42
N GLU A 48 6.87 -9.71 1.51
CA GLU A 48 6.24 -8.40 1.45
C GLU A 48 5.31 -8.17 2.65
N VAL A 49 4.54 -9.20 3.07
CA VAL A 49 3.72 -9.12 4.28
C VAL A 49 4.55 -8.73 5.49
N LYS A 50 5.77 -9.24 5.58
CA LYS A 50 6.69 -8.90 6.68
C LYS A 50 7.34 -7.53 6.49
N ASP A 51 7.87 -7.24 5.29
CA ASP A 51 8.71 -6.06 5.08
C ASP A 51 7.88 -4.78 4.87
N TRP A 52 6.76 -4.86 4.19
CA TRP A 52 5.97 -3.69 3.83
C TRP A 52 5.14 -3.10 4.97
N ILE A 53 5.06 -3.76 6.12
CA ILE A 53 4.47 -3.13 7.31
C ILE A 53 5.32 -1.91 7.75
N ASP A 54 6.65 -2.03 7.68
CA ASP A 54 7.57 -0.92 7.94
C ASP A 54 7.43 0.17 6.87
N ASP A 55 7.29 -0.24 5.60
CA ASP A 55 7.08 0.69 4.49
C ASP A 55 5.73 1.41 4.60
N GLY A 56 4.69 0.76 5.11
CA GLY A 56 3.43 1.38 5.47
C GLY A 56 3.59 2.53 6.48
N PHE A 57 4.41 2.35 7.51
CA PHE A 57 4.75 3.43 8.44
C PHE A 57 5.55 4.55 7.79
N ARG A 58 6.48 4.23 6.88
CA ARG A 58 7.24 5.23 6.11
C ARG A 58 6.34 6.04 5.19
N LEU A 59 5.40 5.40 4.49
CA LEU A 59 4.37 6.06 3.68
C LEU A 59 3.52 6.98 4.54
N SER A 60 3.02 6.47 5.66
CA SER A 60 2.19 7.21 6.59
C SER A 60 2.88 8.48 7.10
N THR A 61 4.14 8.36 7.50
CA THR A 61 4.92 9.50 8.01
C THR A 61 5.20 10.52 6.91
N ALA A 62 5.58 10.07 5.70
CA ALA A 62 5.92 10.95 4.58
C ALA A 62 4.72 11.76 4.09
N ALA A 63 3.55 11.13 4.01
CA ALA A 63 2.33 11.73 3.51
C ALA A 63 1.43 12.32 4.60
N ASN A 64 1.72 12.05 5.87
CA ASN A 64 0.86 12.37 7.02
C ASN A 64 -0.56 11.80 6.84
N LEU A 65 -0.66 10.51 6.50
CA LEU A 65 -1.92 9.80 6.24
C LEU A 65 -1.96 8.48 7.01
N LEU A 66 -3.16 8.05 7.40
CA LEU A 66 -3.40 6.67 7.79
C LEU A 66 -3.24 5.78 6.55
N ILE A 67 -2.53 4.67 6.67
CA ILE A 67 -2.34 3.69 5.60
C ILE A 67 -3.13 2.43 5.93
N GLY A 68 -3.95 1.98 4.99
CA GLY A 68 -4.57 0.66 5.00
C GLY A 68 -3.57 -0.39 4.52
N TYR A 69 -3.37 -1.42 5.32
CA TYR A 69 -2.52 -2.56 5.01
C TYR A 69 -3.41 -3.80 4.90
N ARG A 70 -3.71 -4.18 3.67
CA ARG A 70 -4.67 -5.24 3.39
C ARG A 70 -3.99 -6.58 3.26
N VAL A 71 -4.47 -7.56 4.03
CA VAL A 71 -4.09 -8.96 3.93
C VAL A 71 -5.34 -9.82 3.72
N THR A 72 -5.20 -10.90 2.97
CA THR A 72 -6.30 -11.85 2.77
C THR A 72 -6.20 -13.03 3.74
N THR A 73 -7.29 -13.77 3.91
CA THR A 73 -7.33 -15.00 4.72
C THR A 73 -6.20 -15.95 4.34
N ASN A 74 -5.97 -16.19 3.05
CA ASN A 74 -4.93 -17.10 2.58
C ASN A 74 -3.50 -16.65 2.97
N GLN A 75 -3.27 -15.34 3.10
CA GLN A 75 -2.00 -14.82 3.61
C GLN A 75 -1.91 -14.95 5.13
N ALA A 76 -3.02 -14.76 5.85
CA ALA A 76 -3.03 -14.82 7.30
C ALA A 76 -2.88 -16.26 7.82
N ASP A 77 -3.51 -17.23 7.15
CA ASP A 77 -3.47 -18.65 7.51
C ASP A 77 -2.31 -19.40 6.83
N GLY A 78 -1.68 -18.79 5.86
CA GLY A 78 -0.59 -19.37 5.10
C GLY A 78 0.73 -19.40 5.88
N ALA A 79 1.70 -20.12 5.33
CA ALA A 79 3.06 -20.18 5.86
C ALA A 79 4.09 -20.05 4.74
N GLY A 80 5.23 -19.49 5.05
CA GLY A 80 6.32 -19.32 4.08
C GLY A 80 7.64 -19.02 4.74
N VAL A 81 8.70 -19.04 3.94
CA VAL A 81 10.06 -18.68 4.38
C VAL A 81 10.31 -17.22 4.08
N VAL A 82 10.80 -16.48 5.07
CA VAL A 82 11.15 -15.07 4.94
C VAL A 82 12.59 -14.83 5.36
N ARG A 83 13.24 -13.88 4.70
CA ARG A 83 14.56 -13.39 5.10
C ARG A 83 14.38 -12.39 6.23
N LEU A 84 15.08 -12.62 7.33
CA LEU A 84 15.11 -11.69 8.45
C LEU A 84 16.18 -10.62 8.20
N ARG A 85 15.90 -9.41 8.65
CA ARG A 85 16.85 -8.30 8.76
C ARG A 85 17.14 -8.03 10.22
N PRO A 86 18.30 -7.42 10.58
CA PRO A 86 18.51 -6.94 11.93
C PRO A 86 17.39 -5.98 12.35
N ASN A 87 16.95 -6.10 13.59
CA ASN A 87 15.93 -5.21 14.13
C ASN A 87 16.44 -3.77 14.18
N CYS A 88 15.68 -2.85 13.57
CA CYS A 88 15.88 -1.42 13.71
C CYS A 88 14.94 -0.90 14.80
N TYR A 89 15.46 -0.73 16.00
CA TYR A 89 14.67 -0.16 17.09
C TYR A 89 14.52 1.35 16.87
N PRO A 90 13.30 1.89 16.87
CA PRO A 90 13.10 3.32 16.84
C PRO A 90 13.72 3.95 18.09
N LYS A 91 14.25 5.17 17.98
CA LYS A 91 14.73 5.95 19.13
C LYS A 91 13.54 6.43 19.95
N LEU A 92 12.88 5.51 20.64
CA LEU A 92 11.78 5.83 21.54
C LEU A 92 12.34 6.29 22.90
N ASN A 93 11.88 7.43 23.35
CA ASN A 93 12.18 7.89 24.70
C ASN A 93 11.18 7.26 25.69
N HIS A 94 11.51 6.10 26.20
CA HIS A 94 10.68 5.40 27.20
C HIS A 94 10.57 6.13 28.56
N ARG A 95 11.32 7.21 28.75
CA ARG A 95 11.34 7.97 30.01
C ARG A 95 10.40 9.19 30.01
N HIS A 96 9.88 9.59 28.85
CA HIS A 96 8.90 10.68 28.79
C HIS A 96 7.52 10.15 29.11
N ARG A 97 7.09 10.37 30.35
CA ARG A 97 5.66 10.37 30.66
C ARG A 97 5.05 11.63 30.04
N MET A 98 4.15 11.47 29.07
CA MET A 98 3.35 12.60 28.61
C MET A 98 2.47 13.07 29.77
N SER A 99 2.70 14.27 30.26
CA SER A 99 1.70 14.97 31.06
C SER A 99 0.75 15.66 30.08
N LEU A 100 -0.50 15.22 30.04
CA LEU A 100 -1.56 15.88 29.32
C LEU A 100 -1.98 17.13 30.08
N GLU A 101 -1.47 18.29 29.66
CA GLU A 101 -2.00 19.57 30.12
C GLU A 101 -3.25 19.90 29.24
N ALA A 102 -4.42 19.53 29.73
CA ALA A 102 -5.68 19.72 29.00
C ALA A 102 -5.89 21.16 28.49
N ARG A 103 -5.29 22.15 29.16
CA ARG A 103 -5.36 23.58 28.76
C ARG A 103 -4.49 23.91 27.53
N LYS A 104 -3.57 23.04 27.13
CA LYS A 104 -2.70 23.22 25.97
C LYS A 104 -3.13 22.39 24.75
N ILE A 105 -4.24 21.65 24.89
CA ILE A 105 -4.79 20.90 23.77
C ILE A 105 -5.55 21.90 22.89
N SER A 106 -4.95 22.30 21.79
CA SER A 106 -5.68 22.99 20.73
C SER A 106 -6.46 21.94 19.90
N THR A 107 -7.75 22.20 19.73
CA THR A 107 -8.60 21.42 18.83
C THR A 107 -8.78 22.11 17.48
N ASP A 108 -8.26 23.32 17.31
CA ASP A 108 -8.52 24.18 16.16
C ASP A 108 -8.06 23.54 14.84
N ASP A 109 -6.94 22.83 14.85
CA ASP A 109 -6.42 22.13 13.66
C ASP A 109 -7.10 20.76 13.41
N ARG A 110 -7.99 20.33 14.29
CA ARG A 110 -8.60 18.99 14.24
C ARG A 110 -10.13 19.05 14.09
N VAL A 111 -10.70 20.21 14.16
CA VAL A 111 -12.15 20.40 13.94
C VAL A 111 -12.38 20.49 12.45
N MET A 112 -12.99 19.44 11.88
CA MET A 112 -13.25 19.34 10.44
C MET A 112 -14.62 19.88 10.12
N LEU A 113 -14.78 21.20 10.23
CA LEU A 113 -15.99 21.93 9.82
C LEU A 113 -15.69 22.78 8.57
N ALA A 114 -16.73 23.13 7.84
CA ALA A 114 -16.59 24.09 6.74
C ALA A 114 -16.12 25.46 7.27
N PRO A 115 -15.16 26.13 6.61
CA PRO A 115 -14.57 25.81 5.30
C PRO A 115 -13.33 24.89 5.35
N ASP A 116 -12.90 24.45 6.52
CA ASP A 116 -11.62 23.73 6.70
C ASP A 116 -11.63 22.32 6.10
N THR A 117 -12.81 21.66 6.01
CA THR A 117 -12.98 20.40 5.29
C THR A 117 -12.55 20.53 3.83
N GLY A 118 -13.03 21.56 3.12
CA GLY A 118 -12.66 21.81 1.72
C GLY A 118 -11.15 22.10 1.55
N ARG A 119 -10.57 22.89 2.45
CA ARG A 119 -9.12 23.13 2.46
C ARG A 119 -8.32 21.83 2.67
N SER A 120 -8.79 20.98 3.55
CA SER A 120 -8.15 19.69 3.85
C SER A 120 -8.23 18.71 2.67
N GLU A 121 -9.33 18.72 1.92
CA GLU A 121 -9.45 17.92 0.68
C GLU A 121 -8.49 18.42 -0.41
N VAL A 122 -8.40 19.73 -0.61
CA VAL A 122 -7.43 20.34 -1.54
C VAL A 122 -5.99 20.01 -1.13
N HIS A 123 -5.70 20.08 0.16
CA HIS A 123 -4.39 19.71 0.70
C HIS A 123 -4.08 18.22 0.52
N LEU A 124 -5.07 17.35 0.72
CA LEU A 124 -4.95 15.92 0.48
C LEU A 124 -4.59 15.63 -0.98
N ALA A 125 -5.36 16.19 -1.91
CA ALA A 125 -5.16 15.95 -3.34
C ALA A 125 -3.83 16.53 -3.87
N ASN A 126 -3.49 17.76 -3.46
CA ASN A 126 -2.38 18.51 -4.07
C ASN A 126 -1.04 18.36 -3.35
N GLN A 127 -1.02 17.81 -2.14
CA GLN A 127 0.21 17.67 -1.37
C GLN A 127 0.41 16.28 -0.78
N ARG A 128 -0.58 15.72 -0.07
CA ARG A 128 -0.39 14.45 0.64
C ARG A 128 -0.31 13.27 -0.33
N PHE A 129 -1.23 13.17 -1.29
CA PHE A 129 -1.18 12.11 -2.29
C PHE A 129 0.07 12.18 -3.18
N PRO A 130 0.50 13.32 -3.71
CA PRO A 130 1.77 13.41 -4.42
C PRO A 130 2.98 12.96 -3.59
N ARG A 131 3.07 13.34 -2.31
CA ARG A 131 4.13 12.86 -1.41
C ARG A 131 4.07 11.35 -1.17
N LEU A 132 2.86 10.81 -1.05
CA LEU A 132 2.63 9.38 -0.92
C LEU A 132 3.16 8.62 -2.13
N LEU A 133 2.77 9.04 -3.33
CA LEU A 133 3.19 8.43 -4.60
C LEU A 133 4.69 8.52 -4.78
N GLU A 134 5.29 9.69 -4.52
CA GLU A 134 6.74 9.83 -4.55
C GLU A 134 7.44 8.87 -3.58
N GLN A 135 6.92 8.72 -2.38
CA GLN A 135 7.49 7.78 -1.40
C GLN A 135 7.27 6.33 -1.82
N SER A 136 6.12 5.98 -2.41
CA SER A 136 5.84 4.64 -2.95
C SER A 136 6.84 4.26 -4.03
N ARG A 137 7.14 5.18 -4.96
CA ARG A 137 8.16 4.98 -6.01
C ARG A 137 9.55 4.77 -5.42
N ARG A 138 9.93 5.55 -4.40
CA ARG A 138 11.23 5.39 -3.71
C ARG A 138 11.35 4.03 -3.01
N LEU A 139 10.25 3.50 -2.51
CA LEU A 139 10.20 2.19 -1.87
C LEU A 139 10.10 1.04 -2.87
N GLY A 140 9.73 1.32 -4.13
CA GLY A 140 9.57 0.32 -5.17
C GLY A 140 8.41 -0.63 -4.89
N LEU A 141 7.29 -0.09 -4.37
CA LEU A 141 6.12 -0.92 -4.06
C LEU A 141 5.45 -1.45 -5.33
N ASP A 142 5.37 -0.63 -6.37
CA ASP A 142 4.90 -1.04 -7.68
C ASP A 142 6.07 -1.60 -8.49
N GLN A 143 5.87 -2.74 -9.13
CA GLN A 143 6.94 -3.49 -9.78
C GLN A 143 6.50 -3.97 -11.16
N VAL A 144 7.38 -3.80 -12.15
CA VAL A 144 7.17 -4.31 -13.50
C VAL A 144 8.02 -5.55 -13.71
N PHE A 145 7.40 -6.64 -14.10
CA PHE A 145 8.06 -7.90 -14.42
C PHE A 145 7.96 -8.18 -15.90
N TYR A 146 8.94 -8.91 -16.44
CA TYR A 146 8.98 -9.41 -17.82
C TYR A 146 8.86 -8.33 -18.90
N LEU A 147 9.21 -7.08 -18.58
CA LEU A 147 9.37 -6.04 -19.57
C LEU A 147 10.66 -6.31 -20.35
N GLN A 148 10.54 -6.79 -21.59
CA GLN A 148 11.72 -6.96 -22.44
C GLN A 148 12.13 -5.61 -23.01
N PRO A 149 13.46 -5.31 -23.04
CA PRO A 149 13.97 -4.15 -23.74
C PRO A 149 13.51 -4.17 -25.20
N ALA A 150 13.10 -3.04 -25.73
CA ALA A 150 12.87 -2.91 -27.16
C ALA A 150 14.22 -3.11 -27.88
N GLU A 151 14.44 -4.27 -28.48
CA GLU A 151 15.58 -4.49 -29.35
C GLU A 151 15.40 -3.59 -30.58
N SER A 152 16.37 -2.73 -30.83
CA SER A 152 16.31 -1.63 -31.79
C SER A 152 16.22 -2.05 -33.27
N HIS A 153 16.24 -3.34 -33.60
CA HIS A 153 16.36 -3.81 -34.98
C HIS A 153 15.47 -5.00 -35.37
N SER A 154 14.62 -5.49 -34.50
CA SER A 154 13.61 -6.48 -34.86
C SER A 154 12.24 -5.84 -34.83
N PRO A 155 11.36 -6.08 -35.80
CA PRO A 155 9.94 -5.74 -35.66
C PRO A 155 9.36 -6.71 -34.61
N ALA A 156 9.66 -6.43 -33.35
CA ALA A 156 9.04 -7.15 -32.24
C ALA A 156 7.52 -7.07 -32.46
N PRO A 157 6.81 -8.21 -32.41
CA PRO A 157 5.36 -8.15 -32.46
C PRO A 157 4.94 -7.18 -31.36
N ARG A 158 4.23 -6.12 -31.73
CA ARG A 158 3.69 -5.16 -30.76
C ARG A 158 2.87 -5.98 -29.79
N ARG A 159 3.41 -6.22 -28.60
CA ARG A 159 2.65 -6.88 -27.55
C ARG A 159 1.48 -5.97 -27.23
N SER A 160 0.31 -6.41 -27.61
CA SER A 160 -0.93 -5.66 -27.42
C SER A 160 -1.54 -5.92 -26.04
N LEU A 161 -0.92 -6.80 -25.23
CA LEU A 161 -1.45 -7.27 -23.96
C LEU A 161 -0.38 -7.17 -22.86
N GLY A 162 -0.77 -6.62 -21.74
CA GLY A 162 -0.06 -6.64 -20.46
C GLY A 162 -1.05 -6.95 -19.34
N ILE A 163 -0.55 -7.35 -18.21
CA ILE A 163 -1.37 -7.67 -17.02
C ILE A 163 -1.07 -6.66 -15.93
N VAL A 164 -2.13 -6.12 -15.32
CA VAL A 164 -2.06 -5.34 -14.09
C VAL A 164 -2.69 -6.15 -12.97
N THR A 165 -2.01 -6.30 -11.86
CA THR A 165 -2.45 -7.13 -10.74
C THR A 165 -1.96 -6.58 -9.41
N SER A 166 -2.52 -7.07 -8.29
CA SER A 166 -2.11 -6.70 -6.93
C SER A 166 -2.27 -7.87 -5.97
N GLY A 167 -1.60 -7.79 -4.83
CA GLY A 167 -1.77 -8.73 -3.71
C GLY A 167 -1.71 -10.19 -4.16
N MET A 168 -2.58 -11.02 -3.60
CA MET A 168 -2.63 -12.46 -3.92
C MET A 168 -2.91 -12.76 -5.39
N SER A 169 -3.61 -11.88 -6.11
CA SER A 169 -3.87 -12.09 -7.54
C SER A 169 -2.59 -12.19 -8.36
N TYR A 170 -1.51 -11.53 -7.94
CA TYR A 170 -0.20 -11.68 -8.57
C TYR A 170 0.28 -13.14 -8.53
N ASN A 171 0.15 -13.81 -7.39
CA ASN A 171 0.58 -15.20 -7.25
C ASN A 171 -0.24 -16.15 -8.14
N TYR A 172 -1.54 -15.87 -8.31
CA TYR A 172 -2.38 -16.65 -9.23
C TYR A 172 -1.98 -16.43 -10.69
N VAL A 173 -1.61 -15.22 -11.08
CA VAL A 173 -1.10 -14.93 -12.43
C VAL A 173 0.22 -15.66 -12.68
N GLU A 174 1.16 -15.61 -11.74
CA GLU A 174 2.43 -16.34 -11.84
C GLU A 174 2.23 -17.84 -11.97
N HIS A 175 1.34 -18.41 -11.14
CA HIS A 175 1.02 -19.84 -11.20
C HIS A 175 0.36 -20.20 -12.55
N ALA A 176 -0.58 -19.41 -13.03
CA ALA A 176 -1.21 -19.63 -14.33
C ALA A 176 -0.19 -19.55 -15.49
N PHE A 177 0.78 -18.64 -15.40
CA PHE A 177 1.84 -18.53 -16.40
C PHE A 177 2.73 -19.76 -16.41
N ASP A 178 3.03 -20.31 -15.24
CA ASP A 178 3.80 -21.56 -15.10
C ASP A 178 3.05 -22.75 -15.71
N GLU A 179 1.80 -22.94 -15.35
CA GLU A 179 0.94 -24.02 -15.87
C GLU A 179 0.75 -23.95 -17.39
N LEU A 180 0.66 -22.74 -17.95
CA LEU A 180 0.52 -22.53 -19.39
C LEU A 180 1.84 -22.52 -20.15
N GLY A 181 2.97 -22.55 -19.47
CA GLY A 181 4.30 -22.47 -20.09
C GLY A 181 4.57 -21.13 -20.79
N ILE A 182 3.98 -20.03 -20.31
CA ILE A 182 4.10 -18.69 -20.90
C ILE A 182 4.85 -17.70 -20.01
N GLN A 183 5.60 -18.18 -19.03
CA GLN A 183 6.40 -17.32 -18.16
C GLN A 183 7.30 -16.38 -18.97
N GLY A 184 7.36 -15.11 -18.56
CA GLY A 184 8.16 -14.09 -19.21
C GLY A 184 7.66 -13.62 -20.57
N GLN A 185 6.53 -14.11 -21.07
CA GLN A 185 6.01 -13.74 -22.37
C GLN A 185 5.16 -12.47 -22.36
N LEU A 186 4.51 -12.17 -21.25
CA LEU A 186 3.68 -10.98 -21.08
C LEU A 186 4.24 -10.11 -19.93
N PRO A 187 4.28 -8.78 -20.12
CA PRO A 187 4.64 -7.89 -19.01
C PRO A 187 3.55 -7.88 -17.93
N ILE A 188 3.99 -7.82 -16.68
CA ILE A 188 3.11 -7.72 -15.51
C ILE A 188 3.48 -6.45 -14.75
N LEU A 189 2.50 -5.58 -14.53
CA LEU A 189 2.57 -4.52 -13.54
C LEU A 189 1.92 -5.03 -12.25
N LYS A 190 2.72 -5.25 -11.22
CA LYS A 190 2.25 -5.58 -9.88
C LYS A 190 2.15 -4.30 -9.06
N LEU A 191 0.94 -3.92 -8.68
CA LEU A 191 0.70 -2.79 -7.80
C LEU A 191 0.85 -3.23 -6.35
N GLY A 192 1.70 -2.54 -5.61
CA GLY A 192 1.83 -2.66 -4.16
C GLY A 192 1.03 -1.58 -3.44
N LEU A 193 0.98 -0.37 -4.02
CA LEU A 193 0.07 0.69 -3.62
C LEU A 193 -1.15 0.69 -4.56
N VAL A 194 -2.26 0.10 -4.11
CA VAL A 194 -3.46 -0.06 -4.95
C VAL A 194 -4.41 1.13 -4.92
N TYR A 195 -4.26 2.00 -3.94
CA TYR A 195 -4.97 3.27 -3.87
C TYR A 195 -4.12 4.33 -3.12
N PRO A 196 -4.01 5.56 -3.65
CA PRO A 196 -4.34 5.91 -5.03
C PRO A 196 -3.40 5.21 -6.03
N VAL A 197 -3.91 4.87 -7.20
CA VAL A 197 -3.07 4.31 -8.28
C VAL A 197 -2.10 5.38 -8.75
N ASP A 198 -0.83 5.01 -8.91
CA ASP A 198 0.17 5.89 -9.47
C ASP A 198 0.01 5.97 -11.00
N PRO A 199 -0.25 7.14 -11.58
CA PRO A 199 -0.37 7.28 -13.03
C PRO A 199 0.96 7.10 -13.78
N GLU A 200 2.09 7.05 -13.05
CA GLU A 200 3.43 6.86 -13.62
C GLU A 200 3.98 5.44 -13.37
N ALA A 201 3.17 4.53 -12.79
CA ALA A 201 3.53 3.15 -12.55
C ALA A 201 3.68 2.31 -13.83
#